data_016f532184e781549d6c235c12f8b778
#
_entry.id   016f532184e781549d6c235c12f8b778
#
_cell.length_a   1.000
_cell.length_b   1.000
_cell.length_c   1.000
_cell.angle_alpha   90.00
_cell.angle_beta   90.00
_cell.angle_gamma   90.00
#
_symmetry.space_group_name_H-M   'P 1'
#
loop_
_entity.id
_entity.type
_entity.pdbx_description
1 polymer ?
#
loop_
_entity_poly.entity_id
_entity_poly.type
_entity_poly.pdbx_seq_one_letter_code
_entity_poly.pdbx_strand_id
1 'polypeptide(L)'
;MSSAYQNKMVNFLDGAVVDSSPIVSIFEGRSSAKAFRQALKKSKALYMSAGTLMELSIIFIGQKSAAGTQLLDEFLEKFNIHIEPLNIQMVMHGRYGCANYGKGHNPASLNMGDLFSYALAKQMNLPLFFEGLDCPRTDIQDAMQMLSYAFDDKHSPNVPPLTDE
;
A
#
# COMPACT_ATOMS: atom_id res chain seq x y z
N MET A 1 -11.50 -9.24 -26.42
CA MET A 1 -11.05 -8.43 -25.28
C MET A 1 -11.55 -9.10 -24.01
N SER A 2 -10.85 -9.57 -23.18
CA SER A 2 -9.58 -10.18 -23.00
C SER A 2 -9.62 -10.81 -21.61
N SER A 3 -9.53 -12.12 -21.58
CA SER A 3 -9.48 -13.04 -20.41
C SER A 3 -8.39 -12.67 -19.37
N ALA A 4 -7.54 -11.70 -19.64
CA ALA A 4 -6.43 -11.30 -18.77
C ALA A 4 -6.84 -10.40 -17.58
N TYR A 5 -8.00 -9.74 -17.65
CA TYR A 5 -8.49 -8.87 -16.58
C TYR A 5 -9.21 -9.62 -15.46
N GLN A 6 -9.82 -10.76 -15.78
CA GLN A 6 -10.59 -11.53 -14.79
C GLN A 6 -9.74 -12.36 -13.83
N ASN A 7 -8.50 -12.72 -14.19
CA ASN A 7 -7.64 -13.54 -13.32
C ASN A 7 -6.81 -12.73 -12.31
N LYS A 8 -6.84 -11.39 -12.36
CA LYS A 8 -6.06 -10.53 -11.44
C LYS A 8 -6.84 -10.10 -10.18
N MET A 9 -8.14 -10.33 -10.12
CA MET A 9 -9.00 -9.90 -9.00
C MET A 9 -8.91 -10.79 -7.75
N VAL A 10 -8.31 -11.97 -7.86
CA VAL A 10 -8.20 -12.94 -6.75
C VAL A 10 -6.92 -12.72 -5.91
N ASN A 11 -5.92 -12.02 -6.45
CA ASN A 11 -4.58 -11.96 -5.85
C ASN A 11 -4.38 -10.82 -4.83
N PHE A 12 -5.38 -10.02 -4.54
CA PHE A 12 -5.30 -8.98 -3.52
C PHE A 12 -4.98 -9.55 -2.13
N LEU A 13 -5.44 -10.75 -1.85
CA LEU A 13 -5.26 -11.41 -0.55
C LEU A 13 -3.84 -11.95 -0.31
N ASP A 14 -2.96 -11.95 -1.30
CA ASP A 14 -1.64 -12.56 -1.17
C ASP A 14 -0.58 -11.59 -0.64
N GLY A 15 -0.77 -10.29 -0.75
CA GLY A 15 0.12 -9.30 -0.17
C GLY A 15 -0.11 -7.87 -0.64
N ALA A 16 0.37 -6.92 0.14
CA ALA A 16 0.41 -5.51 -0.21
C ALA A 16 1.62 -4.82 0.43
N VAL A 17 2.09 -3.76 -0.22
CA VAL A 17 3.08 -2.85 0.37
C VAL A 17 2.35 -1.76 1.15
N VAL A 18 2.92 -1.33 2.27
CA VAL A 18 2.36 -0.28 3.13
C VAL A 18 3.28 0.93 3.11
N ASP A 19 2.73 2.07 2.71
CA ASP A 19 3.40 3.37 2.78
C ASP A 19 3.37 3.95 4.21
N SER A 20 4.12 5.02 4.44
CA SER A 20 4.10 5.77 5.71
C SER A 20 2.75 6.41 5.99
N SER A 21 2.07 6.93 4.96
CA SER A 21 0.85 7.73 5.09
C SER A 21 -0.33 7.00 5.75
N PRO A 22 -0.66 5.71 5.48
CA PRO A 22 -1.69 4.99 6.22
C PRO A 22 -1.38 4.83 7.70
N ILE A 23 -0.12 4.63 8.06
CA ILE A 23 0.29 4.45 9.46
C ILE A 23 0.16 5.77 10.21
N VAL A 24 0.66 6.86 9.63
CA VAL A 24 0.48 8.20 10.20
C VAL A 24 -1.01 8.51 10.38
N SER A 25 -1.84 8.24 9.37
CA SER A 25 -3.30 8.42 9.43
C SER A 25 -3.92 7.65 10.60
N ILE A 26 -3.50 6.40 10.81
CA ILE A 26 -3.98 5.56 11.90
C ILE A 26 -3.61 6.16 13.27
N PHE A 27 -2.39 6.63 13.45
CA PHE A 27 -1.93 7.16 14.74
C PHE A 27 -2.46 8.56 15.03
N GLU A 28 -2.72 9.36 14.01
CA GLU A 28 -3.35 10.67 14.14
C GLU A 28 -4.89 10.60 14.26
N GLY A 29 -5.48 9.43 14.05
CA GLY A 29 -6.93 9.24 14.13
C GLY A 29 -7.71 9.95 13.03
N ARG A 30 -7.12 10.07 11.82
CA ARG A 30 -7.78 10.69 10.67
C ARG A 30 -9.04 9.91 10.26
N SER A 31 -9.89 10.49 9.45
CA SER A 31 -11.13 9.85 8.97
C SER A 31 -10.92 8.50 8.28
N SER A 32 -9.80 8.32 7.59
CA SER A 32 -9.39 7.08 6.90
C SER A 32 -8.83 6.00 7.83
N ALA A 33 -8.46 6.32 9.08
CA ALA A 33 -7.77 5.42 10.01
C ALA A 33 -8.48 4.09 10.23
N LYS A 34 -9.81 4.11 10.37
CA LYS A 34 -10.63 2.90 10.59
C LYS A 34 -10.57 1.98 9.36
N ALA A 35 -10.68 2.55 8.17
CA ALA A 35 -10.64 1.81 6.91
C ALA A 35 -9.28 1.15 6.71
N PHE A 36 -8.18 1.88 6.93
CA PHE A 36 -6.83 1.31 6.85
C PHE A 36 -6.60 0.20 7.87
N ARG A 37 -7.01 0.37 9.14
CA ARG A 37 -6.89 -0.72 10.15
C ARG A 37 -7.62 -1.99 9.72
N GLN A 38 -8.79 -1.87 9.13
CA GLN A 38 -9.56 -3.01 8.64
C GLN A 38 -8.89 -3.68 7.44
N ALA A 39 -8.39 -2.86 6.51
CA ALA A 39 -7.72 -3.34 5.31
C ALA A 39 -6.42 -4.10 5.63
N LEU A 40 -5.59 -3.55 6.52
CA LEU A 40 -4.37 -4.22 6.97
C LEU A 40 -4.66 -5.58 7.63
N LYS A 41 -5.72 -5.68 8.46
CA LYS A 41 -6.13 -6.96 9.08
C LYS A 41 -6.60 -8.02 8.08
N LYS A 42 -7.09 -7.61 6.92
CA LYS A 42 -7.61 -8.51 5.88
C LYS A 42 -6.54 -8.95 4.89
N SER A 43 -5.36 -8.37 4.93
CA SER A 43 -4.24 -8.71 4.06
C SER A 43 -3.45 -9.88 4.64
N LYS A 44 -3.12 -10.90 3.81
CA LYS A 44 -2.38 -12.09 4.24
C LYS A 44 -0.91 -11.78 4.55
N ALA A 45 -0.30 -10.92 3.75
CA ALA A 45 1.08 -10.50 3.94
C ALA A 45 1.20 -8.99 3.70
N LEU A 46 1.94 -8.33 4.56
CA LEU A 46 2.21 -6.90 4.48
C LEU A 46 3.70 -6.66 4.45
N TYR A 47 4.13 -5.75 3.58
CA TYR A 47 5.54 -5.44 3.37
C TYR A 47 5.76 -3.93 3.47
N MET A 48 6.91 -3.54 3.99
CA MET A 48 7.34 -2.14 4.04
C MET A 48 8.81 -2.03 3.69
N SER A 49 9.18 -1.00 2.95
CA SER A 49 10.58 -0.68 2.69
C SER A 49 11.30 -0.22 3.96
N ALA A 50 12.54 -0.63 4.15
CA ALA A 50 13.40 -0.08 5.21
C ALA A 50 13.54 1.45 5.12
N GLY A 51 13.45 2.02 3.91
CA GLY A 51 13.41 3.48 3.71
C GLY A 51 12.14 4.11 4.28
N THR A 52 10.98 3.51 4.06
CA THR A 52 9.69 3.94 4.63
C THR A 52 9.71 3.80 6.16
N LEU A 53 10.29 2.72 6.69
CA LEU A 53 10.44 2.55 8.14
C LEU A 53 11.33 3.64 8.74
N MET A 54 12.43 4.02 8.07
CA MET A 54 13.30 5.11 8.50
C MET A 54 12.52 6.44 8.56
N GLU A 55 11.74 6.76 7.53
CA GLU A 55 10.89 7.95 7.49
C GLU A 55 9.90 7.97 8.68
N LEU A 56 9.17 6.87 8.89
CA LEU A 56 8.26 6.74 10.03
C LEU A 56 8.96 6.90 11.36
N SER A 57 10.14 6.31 11.53
CA SER A 57 10.94 6.43 12.77
C SER A 57 11.28 7.89 13.06
N ILE A 58 11.66 8.66 12.03
CA ILE A 58 11.94 10.10 12.18
C ILE A 58 10.68 10.86 12.60
N ILE A 59 9.53 10.58 11.97
CA ILE A 59 8.25 11.20 12.30
C ILE A 59 7.86 10.89 13.76
N PHE A 60 7.95 9.63 14.18
CA PHE A 60 7.55 9.19 15.52
C PHE A 60 8.47 9.70 16.62
N ILE A 61 9.77 9.74 16.38
CA ILE A 61 10.74 10.37 17.31
C ILE A 61 10.43 11.85 17.47
N GLY A 62 10.19 12.56 16.37
CA GLY A 62 9.88 13.99 16.39
C GLY A 62 8.58 14.33 17.10
N GLN A 63 7.57 13.49 17.00
CA GLN A 63 6.24 13.74 17.59
C GLN A 63 6.09 13.21 19.03
N LYS A 64 6.74 12.08 19.36
CA LYS A 64 6.47 11.32 20.60
C LYS A 64 7.72 10.94 21.39
N SER A 65 8.88 11.48 21.03
CA SER A 65 10.19 11.17 21.61
C SER A 65 10.54 9.67 21.59
N ALA A 66 11.31 9.16 22.53
CA ALA A 66 11.73 7.75 22.57
C ALA A 66 10.57 6.75 22.65
N ALA A 67 9.42 7.11 23.23
CA ALA A 67 8.23 6.24 23.26
C ALA A 67 7.60 6.06 21.86
N GLY A 68 7.90 6.96 20.91
CA GLY A 68 7.37 6.87 19.54
C GLY A 68 7.87 5.64 18.80
N THR A 69 9.15 5.32 18.91
CA THR A 69 9.71 4.12 18.23
C THR A 69 9.11 2.85 18.78
N GLN A 70 8.93 2.72 20.08
CA GLN A 70 8.29 1.56 20.68
C GLN A 70 6.86 1.37 20.17
N LEU A 71 6.06 2.44 20.08
CA LEU A 71 4.71 2.38 19.54
C LEU A 71 4.69 1.94 18.06
N LEU A 72 5.67 2.39 17.27
CA LEU A 72 5.82 1.96 15.89
C LEU A 72 6.18 0.47 15.82
N ASP A 73 7.14 0.01 16.61
CA ASP A 73 7.57 -1.40 16.64
C ASP A 73 6.41 -2.33 17.03
N GLU A 74 5.66 -1.99 18.09
CA GLU A 74 4.45 -2.71 18.49
C GLU A 74 3.38 -2.76 17.39
N PHE A 75 3.25 -1.69 16.60
CA PHE A 75 2.34 -1.66 15.45
C PHE A 75 2.80 -2.60 14.34
N LEU A 76 4.09 -2.58 13.99
CA LEU A 76 4.65 -3.45 12.96
C LEU A 76 4.48 -4.93 13.33
N GLU A 77 4.76 -5.29 14.59
CA GLU A 77 4.54 -6.65 15.10
C GLU A 77 3.07 -7.06 15.06
N LYS A 78 2.18 -6.18 15.55
CA LYS A 78 0.73 -6.44 15.59
C LYS A 78 0.12 -6.76 14.22
N PHE A 79 0.60 -6.10 13.18
CA PHE A 79 0.11 -6.31 11.81
C PHE A 79 1.01 -7.25 11.01
N ASN A 80 2.06 -7.80 11.64
CA ASN A 80 3.05 -8.67 10.99
C ASN A 80 3.58 -8.07 9.67
N ILE A 81 4.04 -6.82 9.75
CA ILE A 81 4.59 -6.11 8.59
C ILE A 81 6.05 -6.52 8.40
N HIS A 82 6.36 -7.14 7.27
CA HIS A 82 7.72 -7.55 6.91
C HIS A 82 8.51 -6.37 6.36
N ILE A 83 9.69 -6.13 6.92
CA ILE A 83 10.57 -5.04 6.47
C ILE A 83 11.54 -5.57 5.41
N GLU A 84 11.45 -4.98 4.21
CA GLU A 84 12.31 -5.33 3.09
C GLU A 84 13.50 -4.36 2.99
N PRO A 85 14.73 -4.88 2.88
CA PRO A 85 15.92 -4.04 2.76
C PRO A 85 15.92 -3.26 1.44
N LEU A 86 16.43 -2.02 1.48
CA LEU A 86 16.64 -1.24 0.26
C LEU A 86 17.82 -1.83 -0.54
N ASN A 87 17.51 -2.40 -1.68
CA ASN A 87 18.49 -2.99 -2.59
C ASN A 87 18.64 -2.20 -3.90
N ILE A 88 19.60 -2.58 -4.74
CA ILE A 88 19.89 -1.86 -5.99
C ILE A 88 18.71 -1.88 -6.97
N GLN A 89 17.91 -2.94 -7.02
CA GLN A 89 16.73 -3.03 -7.87
C GLN A 89 15.67 -2.02 -7.44
N MET A 90 15.45 -1.89 -6.14
CA MET A 90 14.56 -0.83 -5.62
C MET A 90 15.07 0.56 -5.98
N VAL A 91 16.39 0.80 -5.93
CA VAL A 91 16.95 2.08 -6.37
C VAL A 91 16.64 2.34 -7.85
N MET A 92 16.74 1.33 -8.70
CA MET A 92 16.42 1.47 -10.14
C MET A 92 14.93 1.75 -10.35
N HIS A 93 14.03 1.06 -9.64
CA HIS A 93 12.60 1.35 -9.68
C HIS A 93 12.28 2.75 -9.14
N GLY A 94 12.93 3.18 -8.05
CA GLY A 94 12.77 4.54 -7.50
C GLY A 94 13.22 5.62 -8.47
N ARG A 95 14.34 5.42 -9.17
CA ARG A 95 14.80 6.34 -10.25
C ARG A 95 13.79 6.43 -11.38
N TYR A 96 13.23 5.30 -11.82
CA TYR A 96 12.16 5.28 -12.81
C TYR A 96 10.92 6.05 -12.31
N GLY A 97 10.48 5.78 -11.07
CA GLY A 97 9.37 6.47 -10.43
C GLY A 97 9.60 7.98 -10.34
N CYS A 98 10.80 8.40 -9.94
CA CYS A 98 11.18 9.81 -9.87
C CYS A 98 11.13 10.48 -11.26
N ALA A 99 11.67 9.84 -12.29
CA ALA A 99 11.69 10.39 -13.65
C ALA A 99 10.29 10.52 -14.26
N ASN A 100 9.38 9.61 -13.95
CA ASN A 100 8.04 9.59 -14.58
C ASN A 100 6.96 10.24 -13.72
N TYR A 101 7.08 10.18 -12.38
CA TYR A 101 6.02 10.57 -11.45
C TYR A 101 6.51 11.53 -10.35
N GLY A 102 7.77 11.94 -10.39
CA GLY A 102 8.39 12.77 -9.35
C GLY A 102 7.86 14.19 -9.28
N LYS A 103 8.04 14.77 -8.09
CA LYS A 103 7.65 16.16 -7.81
C LYS A 103 8.32 17.12 -8.76
N GLY A 104 7.52 18.07 -9.28
CA GLY A 104 7.97 19.15 -10.15
C GLY A 104 7.75 18.92 -11.64
N HIS A 105 7.45 17.71 -12.11
CA HIS A 105 7.20 17.42 -13.53
C HIS A 105 6.04 16.46 -13.80
N ASN A 106 5.42 15.91 -12.78
CA ASN A 106 4.24 15.06 -12.96
C ASN A 106 3.17 15.37 -11.90
N PRO A 107 1.87 15.31 -12.24
CA PRO A 107 0.76 15.49 -11.29
C PRO A 107 0.75 14.50 -10.13
N ALA A 108 1.40 13.34 -10.25
CA ALA A 108 1.57 12.39 -9.14
C ALA A 108 2.49 12.94 -8.05
N SER A 109 3.41 13.82 -8.39
CA SER A 109 4.23 14.60 -7.46
C SER A 109 4.94 13.78 -6.38
N LEU A 110 5.39 12.55 -6.71
CA LEU A 110 6.04 11.68 -5.74
C LEU A 110 7.28 12.35 -5.14
N ASN A 111 7.33 12.40 -3.82
CA ASN A 111 8.48 12.83 -3.05
C ASN A 111 9.42 11.64 -2.74
N MET A 112 10.53 11.88 -2.04
CA MET A 112 11.51 10.84 -1.73
C MET A 112 10.93 9.71 -0.85
N GLY A 113 10.05 10.03 0.11
CA GLY A 113 9.38 9.06 0.94
C GLY A 113 8.49 8.12 0.11
N ASP A 114 7.66 8.72 -0.77
CA ASP A 114 6.79 7.97 -1.67
C ASP A 114 7.57 7.01 -2.58
N LEU A 115 8.78 7.40 -3.00
CA LEU A 115 9.61 6.59 -3.89
C LEU A 115 10.11 5.30 -3.24
N PHE A 116 10.28 5.22 -1.92
CA PHE A 116 10.62 3.97 -1.24
C PHE A 116 9.49 2.95 -1.32
N SER A 117 8.27 3.38 -1.07
CA SER A 117 7.08 2.53 -1.14
C SER A 117 6.74 2.15 -2.58
N TYR A 118 6.82 3.11 -3.51
CA TYR A 118 6.69 2.88 -4.94
C TYR A 118 7.68 1.82 -5.44
N ALA A 119 8.97 1.97 -5.12
CA ALA A 119 10.03 1.07 -5.57
C ALA A 119 9.81 -0.36 -5.08
N LEU A 120 9.41 -0.53 -3.81
CA LEU A 120 9.12 -1.85 -3.27
C LEU A 120 7.88 -2.46 -3.94
N ALA A 121 6.80 -1.70 -4.12
CA ALA A 121 5.59 -2.17 -4.79
C ALA A 121 5.88 -2.62 -6.23
N LYS A 122 6.72 -1.88 -6.95
CA LYS A 122 7.19 -2.28 -8.29
C LYS A 122 8.00 -3.56 -8.27
N GLN A 123 8.98 -3.67 -7.37
CA GLN A 123 9.85 -4.84 -7.27
C GLN A 123 9.06 -6.11 -6.95
N MET A 124 8.11 -6.02 -6.04
CA MET A 124 7.29 -7.15 -5.60
C MET A 124 6.08 -7.40 -6.49
N ASN A 125 5.75 -6.48 -7.40
CA ASN A 125 4.52 -6.49 -8.21
C ASN A 125 3.27 -6.61 -7.32
N LEU A 126 3.24 -5.86 -6.23
CA LEU A 126 2.16 -5.81 -5.26
C LEU A 126 1.45 -4.46 -5.27
N PRO A 127 0.17 -4.42 -4.89
CA PRO A 127 -0.56 -3.17 -4.67
C PRO A 127 0.01 -2.42 -3.46
N LEU A 128 -0.26 -1.13 -3.40
CA LEU A 128 0.24 -0.22 -2.38
C LEU A 128 -0.91 0.36 -1.56
N PHE A 129 -0.82 0.25 -0.23
CA PHE A 129 -1.61 1.05 0.70
C PHE A 129 -0.96 2.41 0.87
N PHE A 130 -1.68 3.46 0.54
CA PHE A 130 -1.27 4.85 0.72
C PHE A 130 -2.48 5.74 0.98
N GLU A 131 -2.25 6.93 1.53
CA GLU A 131 -3.26 7.97 1.69
C GLU A 131 -2.90 9.17 0.83
N GLY A 132 -3.84 9.65 0.00
CA GLY A 132 -3.66 10.80 -0.86
C GLY A 132 -3.99 10.53 -2.33
N LEU A 133 -3.67 11.49 -3.19
CA LEU A 133 -4.00 11.47 -4.61
C LEU A 133 -2.79 11.21 -5.53
N ASP A 134 -1.61 11.08 -4.96
CA ASP A 134 -0.37 11.04 -5.73
C ASP A 134 -0.14 9.66 -6.34
N CYS A 135 -0.28 8.61 -5.56
CA CYS A 135 -0.06 7.25 -6.00
C CYS A 135 -1.06 6.75 -7.06
N PRO A 136 -2.39 7.08 -7.03
CA PRO A 136 -3.32 6.71 -8.11
C PRO A 136 -2.96 7.25 -9.49
N ARG A 137 -2.06 8.22 -9.55
CA ARG A 137 -1.56 8.82 -10.80
C ARG A 137 -0.30 8.15 -11.31
N THR A 138 0.09 7.05 -10.70
CA THR A 138 1.23 6.22 -11.10
C THR A 138 0.75 4.91 -11.73
N ASP A 139 1.69 4.04 -12.08
CA ASP A 139 1.42 2.69 -12.58
C ASP A 139 1.33 1.63 -11.47
N ILE A 140 1.21 2.05 -10.20
CA ILE A 140 0.98 1.16 -9.05
C ILE A 140 -0.52 1.00 -8.79
N GLN A 141 -0.93 -0.21 -8.45
CA GLN A 141 -2.32 -0.50 -8.08
C GLN A 141 -2.60 -0.02 -6.65
N ASP A 142 -3.74 0.64 -6.47
CA ASP A 142 -4.23 1.08 -5.17
C ASP A 142 -4.84 -0.10 -4.42
N ALA A 143 -4.24 -0.46 -3.27
CA ALA A 143 -4.68 -1.57 -2.45
C ALA A 143 -6.08 -1.35 -1.85
N MET A 144 -6.43 -0.12 -1.46
CA MET A 144 -7.77 0.21 -0.94
C MET A 144 -8.84 0.10 -2.02
N GLN A 145 -8.55 0.53 -3.24
CA GLN A 145 -9.46 0.42 -4.37
C GLN A 145 -9.70 -1.06 -4.74
N MET A 146 -8.65 -1.87 -4.74
CA MET A 146 -8.78 -3.31 -4.99
C MET A 146 -9.66 -4.00 -3.94
N LEU A 147 -9.55 -3.62 -2.65
CA LEU A 147 -10.41 -4.14 -1.58
C LEU A 147 -11.88 -3.77 -1.77
N SER A 148 -12.15 -2.53 -2.16
CA SER A 148 -13.53 -2.07 -2.35
C SER A 148 -14.25 -2.87 -3.44
N TYR A 149 -13.58 -3.20 -4.54
CA TYR A 149 -14.14 -4.05 -5.60
C TYR A 149 -14.36 -5.50 -5.16
N ALA A 150 -13.56 -6.04 -4.25
CA ALA A 150 -13.70 -7.42 -3.77
C ALA A 150 -14.87 -7.61 -2.80
N PHE A 151 -15.39 -6.53 -2.20
CA PHE A 151 -16.47 -6.56 -1.21
C PHE A 151 -17.77 -5.90 -1.66
N ASP A 152 -17.84 -5.37 -2.87
CA ASP A 152 -19.08 -4.84 -3.43
C ASP A 152 -19.85 -5.99 -4.11
N ASP A 153 -20.63 -6.74 -3.30
CA ASP A 153 -21.49 -7.85 -3.72
C ASP A 153 -22.54 -7.48 -4.81
N LYS A 154 -22.60 -6.19 -5.18
CA LYS A 154 -23.52 -5.68 -6.21
C LYS A 154 -23.05 -5.97 -7.64
N HIS A 155 -21.84 -6.53 -7.84
CA HIS A 155 -21.31 -6.90 -9.16
C HIS A 155 -21.08 -8.40 -9.28
N SER A 156 -21.74 -9.23 -8.48
CA SER A 156 -21.83 -10.67 -8.76
C SER A 156 -22.60 -10.85 -10.08
N PRO A 157 -22.03 -11.43 -11.14
CA PRO A 157 -22.81 -11.76 -12.33
C PRO A 157 -23.91 -12.72 -11.89
N ASN A 158 -25.17 -12.41 -12.21
CA ASN A 158 -26.32 -13.28 -12.05
C ASN A 158 -25.97 -14.66 -12.62
N VAL A 159 -25.69 -15.62 -11.75
CA VAL A 159 -25.70 -17.02 -12.10
C VAL A 159 -27.18 -17.44 -12.11
N PRO A 160 -27.74 -17.79 -13.28
CA PRO A 160 -29.10 -18.27 -13.30
C PRO A 160 -29.20 -19.58 -12.48
N PRO A 161 -30.34 -19.83 -11.80
CA PRO A 161 -30.53 -21.06 -11.05
C PRO A 161 -30.39 -22.26 -11.96
N LEU A 162 -29.61 -23.27 -11.53
CA LEU A 162 -29.58 -24.57 -12.17
C LEU A 162 -31.01 -25.15 -12.10
N THR A 163 -31.66 -25.28 -13.22
CA THR A 163 -32.92 -26.05 -13.35
C THR A 163 -32.57 -27.53 -13.26
N ASP A 164 -33.02 -28.19 -12.21
CA ASP A 164 -33.04 -29.63 -12.08
C ASP A 164 -33.95 -30.19 -13.19
N GLU A 165 -33.39 -30.97 -14.11
CA GLU A 165 -34.04 -32.01 -14.88
C GLU A 165 -33.28 -33.34 -14.75
#